data_ccf15593851379af2a1ff240f78a6bd6
#
_entry.id   ccf15593851379af2a1ff240f78a6bd6
#
_cell.length_a   1.000
_cell.length_b   1.000
_cell.length_c   1.000
_cell.angle_alpha   90.00
_cell.angle_beta   90.00
_cell.angle_gamma   90.00
#
_symmetry.space_group_name_H-M   'P 1'
#
loop_
_entity.id
_entity.type
_entity.pdbx_description
1 polymer ?
#
loop_
_entity_poly.entity_id
_entity_poly.type
_entity_poly.pdbx_seq_one_letter_code
_entity_poly.pdbx_strand_id
1 'polypeptide(L)'
;MVHEVHIVGGGLAGSEAAWQLAEAGVRVRLSEMRGGGGATAAHHTDSLAELVCSNSFRSDDAEHNAVGLLHAEMRALGSVIMAAADEHRVPAGSALAVDREGFAAAVTERVAGLPNVELVRERIDVLPTSGATIVATGPLTAPSLAESIGAATGADALAFFDAIAPIVYRETIDMDVAWLASRWDKGEAAYINCPMTKEQYLAFHQALLDGEKTAFKDWEKDTPYFEGCMPVEVMAERGVDTLRYGPMKPVGLDDPRTGRWPYAVVQLRQDNALGTLFNMVGFQTKLKHAEQVRIFRTIPALENAEFARLGGLHRNTFINSPQLLDGTLRLRRAPHIRFAGQITGCEGYVESAAIGLLAGRFAAAELRGGALTPPPPETALGALLGHITGGAAAETYQPMNVNFGLFPPVEGRSMKADRKRL
;
A
#
# COMPACT_ATOMS: atom_id res chain seq x y z
N MET A 1 -10.60 8.24 35.83
CA MET A 1 -11.39 8.38 34.58
C MET A 1 -10.97 7.24 33.68
N VAL A 2 -11.90 6.52 33.07
CA VAL A 2 -11.56 5.48 32.08
C VAL A 2 -11.11 6.21 30.82
N HIS A 3 -9.83 6.12 30.50
CA HIS A 3 -9.29 6.71 29.30
C HIS A 3 -9.72 5.87 28.10
N GLU A 4 -10.41 6.49 27.15
CA GLU A 4 -10.85 5.88 25.90
C GLU A 4 -10.27 6.65 24.71
N VAL A 5 -9.86 5.94 23.68
CA VAL A 5 -9.43 6.51 22.39
C VAL A 5 -10.42 6.08 21.30
N HIS A 6 -10.94 7.06 20.58
CA HIS A 6 -11.75 6.82 19.40
C HIS A 6 -10.87 6.71 18.16
N ILE A 7 -10.90 5.57 17.47
CA ILE A 7 -10.23 5.37 16.19
C ILE A 7 -11.27 5.39 15.07
N VAL A 8 -11.06 6.22 14.07
CA VAL A 8 -11.91 6.32 12.88
C VAL A 8 -11.22 5.67 11.70
N GLY A 9 -11.75 4.53 11.25
CA GLY A 9 -11.22 3.69 10.17
C GLY A 9 -10.49 2.44 10.66
N GLY A 10 -10.98 1.27 10.25
CA GLY A 10 -10.45 -0.06 10.58
C GLY A 10 -9.55 -0.66 9.49
N GLY A 11 -8.84 0.19 8.73
CA GLY A 11 -7.79 -0.24 7.80
C GLY A 11 -6.52 -0.68 8.53
N LEU A 12 -5.41 -0.85 7.79
CA LEU A 12 -4.12 -1.28 8.35
C LEU A 12 -3.66 -0.40 9.52
N ALA A 13 -3.71 0.93 9.35
CA ALA A 13 -3.27 1.86 10.37
C ALA A 13 -4.18 1.87 11.61
N GLY A 14 -5.50 1.85 11.40
CA GLY A 14 -6.45 1.87 12.52
C GLY A 14 -6.45 0.57 13.31
N SER A 15 -6.36 -0.57 12.64
CA SER A 15 -6.24 -1.89 13.28
C SER A 15 -4.96 -2.00 14.10
N GLU A 16 -3.84 -1.54 13.55
CA GLU A 16 -2.56 -1.52 14.25
C GLU A 16 -2.61 -0.58 15.48
N ALA A 17 -3.17 0.63 15.33
CA ALA A 17 -3.33 1.58 16.44
C ALA A 17 -4.24 1.01 17.54
N ALA A 18 -5.34 0.36 17.16
CA ALA A 18 -6.25 -0.30 18.12
C ALA A 18 -5.54 -1.38 18.92
N TRP A 19 -4.75 -2.23 18.26
CA TRP A 19 -3.93 -3.25 18.88
C TRP A 19 -2.96 -2.66 19.90
N GLN A 20 -2.15 -1.67 19.50
CA GLN A 20 -1.14 -1.06 20.37
C GLN A 20 -1.75 -0.38 21.59
N LEU A 21 -2.90 0.27 21.43
CA LEU A 21 -3.65 0.88 22.55
C LEU A 21 -4.20 -0.18 23.49
N ALA A 22 -4.81 -1.22 22.93
CA ALA A 22 -5.42 -2.29 23.72
C ALA A 22 -4.38 -3.08 24.53
N GLU A 23 -3.25 -3.44 23.93
CA GLU A 23 -2.11 -4.07 24.62
C GLU A 23 -1.55 -3.15 25.71
N ALA A 24 -1.66 -1.85 25.55
CA ALA A 24 -1.34 -0.88 26.57
C ALA A 24 -2.44 -0.72 27.64
N GLY A 25 -3.54 -1.49 27.63
CA GLY A 25 -4.63 -1.45 28.58
C GLY A 25 -5.55 -0.23 28.42
N VAL A 26 -5.51 0.47 27.30
CA VAL A 26 -6.41 1.59 26.98
C VAL A 26 -7.69 1.05 26.35
N ARG A 27 -8.84 1.62 26.69
CA ARG A 27 -10.10 1.31 26.01
C ARG A 27 -10.12 1.96 24.63
N VAL A 28 -10.59 1.21 23.63
CA VAL A 28 -10.64 1.64 22.24
C VAL A 28 -12.06 1.50 21.71
N ARG A 29 -12.57 2.58 21.11
CA ARG A 29 -13.73 2.54 20.23
C ARG A 29 -13.20 2.63 18.78
N LEU A 30 -13.36 1.56 18.00
CA LEU A 30 -12.95 1.50 16.60
C LEU A 30 -14.18 1.60 15.71
N SER A 31 -14.36 2.73 15.04
CA SER A 31 -15.45 2.93 14.06
C SER A 31 -14.97 2.58 12.65
N GLU A 32 -15.68 1.63 12.02
CA GLU A 32 -15.41 1.19 10.65
C GLU A 32 -16.68 1.24 9.81
N MET A 33 -16.64 1.92 8.66
CA MET A 33 -17.82 2.13 7.82
C MET A 33 -18.32 0.87 7.09
N ARG A 34 -17.42 -0.09 6.79
CA ARG A 34 -17.81 -1.34 6.15
C ARG A 34 -18.61 -2.21 7.13
N GLY A 35 -19.66 -2.86 6.64
CA GLY A 35 -20.63 -3.55 7.49
C GLY A 35 -21.62 -2.63 8.20
N GLY A 36 -21.44 -1.29 8.12
CA GLY A 36 -22.32 -0.27 8.70
C GLY A 36 -23.04 0.61 7.67
N GLY A 37 -23.25 0.10 6.46
CA GLY A 37 -23.92 0.83 5.37
C GLY A 37 -22.99 1.76 4.56
N GLY A 38 -21.69 1.79 4.86
CA GLY A 38 -20.65 2.45 4.06
C GLY A 38 -19.75 1.42 3.40
N ALA A 39 -19.44 1.64 2.13
CA ALA A 39 -18.45 0.87 1.40
C ALA A 39 -17.82 1.75 0.33
N THR A 40 -16.58 1.43 -0.09
CA THR A 40 -15.98 2.03 -1.27
C THR A 40 -15.96 1.01 -2.40
N ALA A 41 -15.82 1.47 -3.64
CA ALA A 41 -15.73 0.58 -4.80
C ALA A 41 -14.50 -0.36 -4.78
N ALA A 42 -13.51 -0.07 -3.93
CA ALA A 42 -12.28 -0.87 -3.82
C ALA A 42 -12.40 -2.02 -2.82
N HIS A 43 -13.29 -1.93 -1.84
CA HIS A 43 -13.47 -2.94 -0.80
C HIS A 43 -14.52 -3.98 -1.21
N HIS A 44 -14.30 -5.23 -0.84
CA HIS A 44 -15.17 -6.36 -1.16
C HIS A 44 -15.66 -7.11 0.08
N THR A 45 -15.08 -6.84 1.25
CA THR A 45 -15.41 -7.52 2.52
C THR A 45 -15.67 -6.51 3.64
N ASP A 46 -16.21 -7.01 4.76
CA ASP A 46 -16.35 -6.23 5.99
C ASP A 46 -15.15 -6.42 6.95
N SER A 47 -14.14 -7.16 6.53
CA SER A 47 -12.94 -7.44 7.34
C SER A 47 -12.10 -6.19 7.58
N LEU A 48 -11.50 -6.08 8.77
CA LEU A 48 -10.49 -5.06 9.04
C LEU A 48 -9.25 -5.30 8.19
N ALA A 49 -8.46 -4.26 7.96
CA ALA A 49 -7.18 -4.30 7.23
C ALA A 49 -7.24 -4.96 5.84
N GLU A 50 -8.37 -4.90 5.14
CA GLU A 50 -8.51 -5.45 3.79
C GLU A 50 -7.49 -4.81 2.82
N LEU A 51 -6.79 -5.68 2.07
CA LEU A 51 -5.79 -5.26 1.07
C LEU A 51 -6.44 -5.06 -0.30
N VAL A 52 -6.68 -3.83 -0.70
CA VAL A 52 -7.48 -3.50 -1.89
C VAL A 52 -6.70 -3.49 -3.20
N CYS A 53 -5.43 -3.11 -3.20
CA CYS A 53 -4.62 -2.94 -4.42
C CYS A 53 -3.76 -4.19 -4.73
N SER A 54 -2.86 -4.53 -3.82
CA SER A 54 -1.88 -5.61 -3.93
C SER A 54 -2.01 -6.53 -2.72
N ASN A 55 -1.41 -7.72 -2.76
CA ASN A 55 -1.25 -8.58 -1.61
C ASN A 55 0.18 -8.56 -1.05
N SER A 56 1.02 -7.63 -1.51
CA SER A 56 2.44 -7.56 -1.15
C SER A 56 2.75 -6.39 -0.24
N PHE A 57 3.53 -6.68 0.79
CA PHE A 57 4.19 -5.71 1.66
C PHE A 57 5.60 -5.34 1.15
N ARG A 58 5.95 -5.72 -0.07
CA ARG A 58 7.26 -5.52 -0.73
C ARG A 58 8.36 -6.39 -0.13
N SER A 59 9.64 -5.96 -0.26
CA SER A 59 10.79 -6.74 0.18
C SER A 59 10.81 -6.96 1.69
N ASP A 60 11.13 -8.19 2.13
CA ASP A 60 11.29 -8.56 3.54
C ASP A 60 12.78 -8.67 3.95
N ASP A 61 13.68 -8.19 3.11
CA ASP A 61 15.12 -8.16 3.34
C ASP A 61 15.48 -6.93 4.20
N ALA A 62 15.69 -7.14 5.49
CA ALA A 62 16.00 -6.09 6.46
C ALA A 62 17.43 -5.54 6.32
N GLU A 63 18.35 -6.26 5.66
CA GLU A 63 19.75 -5.84 5.54
C GLU A 63 19.96 -4.89 4.36
N HIS A 64 19.17 -5.04 3.29
CA HIS A 64 19.41 -4.33 2.04
C HIS A 64 18.26 -3.42 1.60
N ASN A 65 17.12 -3.47 2.30
CA ASN A 65 15.93 -2.69 1.94
C ASN A 65 15.34 -1.95 3.13
N ALA A 66 15.08 -0.66 2.97
CA ALA A 66 14.48 0.15 4.03
C ALA A 66 13.09 -0.36 4.46
N VAL A 67 12.30 -0.92 3.54
CA VAL A 67 11.02 -1.53 3.87
C VAL A 67 11.19 -2.83 4.66
N GLY A 68 12.17 -3.66 4.34
CA GLY A 68 12.49 -4.85 5.14
C GLY A 68 12.96 -4.50 6.55
N LEU A 69 13.74 -3.43 6.70
CA LEU A 69 14.10 -2.88 8.00
C LEU A 69 12.87 -2.42 8.77
N LEU A 70 11.93 -1.73 8.13
CA LEU A 70 10.66 -1.34 8.74
C LEU A 70 9.86 -2.55 9.23
N HIS A 71 9.81 -3.65 8.44
CA HIS A 71 9.19 -4.90 8.87
C HIS A 71 9.83 -5.45 10.15
N ALA A 72 11.16 -5.48 10.20
CA ALA A 72 11.88 -5.98 11.37
C ALA A 72 11.62 -5.13 12.62
N GLU A 73 11.62 -3.82 12.49
CA GLU A 73 11.31 -2.89 13.57
C GLU A 73 9.87 -3.06 14.08
N MET A 74 8.90 -3.19 13.18
CA MET A 74 7.49 -3.41 13.56
C MET A 74 7.29 -4.77 14.24
N ARG A 75 7.96 -5.84 13.76
CA ARG A 75 7.95 -7.17 14.45
C ARG A 75 8.48 -7.06 15.86
N ALA A 76 9.62 -6.37 16.04
CA ALA A 76 10.22 -6.14 17.36
C ALA A 76 9.30 -5.35 18.31
N LEU A 77 8.42 -4.52 17.76
CA LEU A 77 7.43 -3.73 18.51
C LEU A 77 6.08 -4.44 18.69
N GLY A 78 5.94 -5.70 18.28
CA GLY A 78 4.72 -6.48 18.47
C GLY A 78 3.55 -6.06 17.58
N SER A 79 3.83 -5.72 16.32
CA SER A 79 2.81 -5.36 15.33
C SER A 79 1.86 -6.51 15.04
N VAL A 80 0.55 -6.28 15.17
CA VAL A 80 -0.49 -7.25 14.79
C VAL A 80 -0.52 -7.48 13.27
N ILE A 81 -0.25 -6.40 12.50
CA ILE A 81 -0.20 -6.48 11.04
C ILE A 81 0.94 -7.38 10.57
N MET A 82 2.14 -7.22 11.16
CA MET A 82 3.27 -8.09 10.79
C MET A 82 3.05 -9.53 11.26
N ALA A 83 2.49 -9.75 12.44
CA ALA A 83 2.17 -11.09 12.94
C ALA A 83 1.16 -11.82 12.04
N ALA A 84 0.10 -11.14 11.60
CA ALA A 84 -0.87 -11.70 10.67
C ALA A 84 -0.26 -11.93 9.28
N ALA A 85 0.61 -11.03 8.81
CA ALA A 85 1.28 -11.17 7.53
C ALA A 85 2.25 -12.37 7.51
N ASP A 86 2.97 -12.60 8.60
CA ASP A 86 3.89 -13.76 8.72
C ASP A 86 3.15 -15.09 8.75
N GLU A 87 1.97 -15.15 9.36
CA GLU A 87 1.13 -16.34 9.42
C GLU A 87 0.48 -16.69 8.07
N HIS A 88 0.11 -15.69 7.29
CA HIS A 88 -0.61 -15.84 6.03
C HIS A 88 0.26 -15.62 4.79
N ARG A 89 1.55 -15.91 4.88
CA ARG A 89 2.50 -15.79 3.76
C ARG A 89 2.11 -16.66 2.58
N VAL A 90 2.31 -16.13 1.39
CA VAL A 90 2.28 -16.89 0.13
C VAL A 90 3.61 -16.72 -0.61
N PRO A 91 3.98 -17.66 -1.49
CA PRO A 91 5.24 -17.59 -2.25
C PRO A 91 5.37 -16.28 -3.04
N ALA A 92 6.46 -15.54 -2.81
CA ALA A 92 6.75 -14.27 -3.48
C ALA A 92 8.25 -13.94 -3.56
N GLY A 93 9.13 -14.95 -3.58
CA GLY A 93 10.58 -14.77 -3.60
C GLY A 93 11.07 -14.03 -2.34
N SER A 94 11.76 -12.89 -2.50
CA SER A 94 12.24 -12.07 -1.37
C SER A 94 11.19 -11.07 -0.84
N ALA A 95 9.99 -11.04 -1.40
CA ALA A 95 8.93 -10.17 -0.93
C ALA A 95 8.07 -10.88 0.14
N LEU A 96 7.48 -10.10 1.03
CA LEU A 96 6.39 -10.54 1.89
C LEU A 96 5.08 -10.33 1.15
N ALA A 97 4.46 -11.39 0.69
CA ALA A 97 3.10 -11.39 0.15
C ALA A 97 2.21 -12.31 0.97
N VAL A 98 0.92 -12.04 1.01
CA VAL A 98 -0.02 -12.74 1.87
C VAL A 98 -1.26 -13.22 1.11
N ASP A 99 -1.89 -14.26 1.63
CA ASP A 99 -3.29 -14.56 1.32
C ASP A 99 -4.16 -13.44 1.88
N ARG A 100 -4.89 -12.74 1.00
CA ARG A 100 -5.63 -11.52 1.38
C ARG A 100 -6.72 -11.78 2.40
N GLU A 101 -7.49 -12.85 2.17
CA GLU A 101 -8.66 -13.16 2.98
C GLU A 101 -8.22 -13.67 4.36
N GLY A 102 -7.28 -14.60 4.40
CA GLY A 102 -6.72 -15.12 5.64
C GLY A 102 -6.07 -14.03 6.48
N PHE A 103 -5.28 -13.17 5.85
CA PHE A 103 -4.66 -12.03 6.53
C PHE A 103 -5.69 -11.08 7.14
N ALA A 104 -6.69 -10.64 6.36
CA ALA A 104 -7.72 -9.72 6.85
C ALA A 104 -8.59 -10.35 7.94
N ALA A 105 -8.92 -11.63 7.82
CA ALA A 105 -9.65 -12.38 8.83
C ALA A 105 -8.86 -12.46 10.15
N ALA A 106 -7.56 -12.81 10.08
CA ALA A 106 -6.70 -12.90 11.27
C ALA A 106 -6.54 -11.55 11.99
N VAL A 107 -6.38 -10.44 11.25
CA VAL A 107 -6.35 -9.10 11.86
C VAL A 107 -7.68 -8.77 12.51
N THR A 108 -8.80 -9.08 11.84
CA THR A 108 -10.14 -8.82 12.36
C THR A 108 -10.39 -9.57 13.66
N GLU A 109 -10.10 -10.88 13.67
CA GLU A 109 -10.27 -11.73 14.86
C GLU A 109 -9.43 -11.23 16.04
N ARG A 110 -8.15 -10.94 15.82
CA ARG A 110 -7.25 -10.47 16.87
C ARG A 110 -7.68 -9.14 17.46
N VAL A 111 -8.02 -8.16 16.61
CA VAL A 111 -8.38 -6.82 17.08
C VAL A 111 -9.77 -6.80 17.72
N ALA A 112 -10.78 -7.38 17.07
CA ALA A 112 -12.14 -7.40 17.60
C ALA A 112 -12.31 -8.36 18.78
N GLY A 113 -11.40 -9.35 18.95
CA GLY A 113 -11.41 -10.26 20.09
C GLY A 113 -10.86 -9.68 21.40
N LEU A 114 -10.24 -8.50 21.37
CA LEU A 114 -9.69 -7.87 22.58
C LEU A 114 -10.81 -7.31 23.47
N PRO A 115 -10.79 -7.60 24.79
CA PRO A 115 -11.89 -7.23 25.68
C PRO A 115 -12.08 -5.72 25.90
N ASN A 116 -11.07 -4.93 25.57
CA ASN A 116 -11.05 -3.48 25.67
C ASN A 116 -11.14 -2.76 24.33
N VAL A 117 -11.48 -3.48 23.25
CA VAL A 117 -11.78 -2.92 21.93
C VAL A 117 -13.27 -3.09 21.63
N GLU A 118 -13.95 -1.99 21.41
CA GLU A 118 -15.31 -1.94 20.90
C GLU A 118 -15.28 -1.63 19.40
N LEU A 119 -15.53 -2.65 18.55
CA LEU A 119 -15.67 -2.48 17.11
C LEU A 119 -17.10 -2.04 16.77
N VAL A 120 -17.25 -0.82 16.27
CA VAL A 120 -18.53 -0.24 15.88
C VAL A 120 -18.60 -0.11 14.35
N ARG A 121 -19.62 -0.72 13.75
CA ARG A 121 -19.86 -0.65 12.31
C ARG A 121 -20.68 0.59 11.98
N GLU A 122 -19.99 1.70 11.78
CA GLU A 122 -20.60 3.00 11.50
C GLU A 122 -19.69 3.86 10.62
N ARG A 123 -20.29 4.75 9.84
CA ARG A 123 -19.57 5.76 9.09
C ARG A 123 -19.52 7.07 9.89
N ILE A 124 -18.31 7.60 10.04
CA ILE A 124 -18.09 8.90 10.67
C ILE A 124 -17.98 9.95 9.55
N ASP A 125 -18.88 10.91 9.56
CA ASP A 125 -18.97 11.98 8.57
C ASP A 125 -18.39 13.32 9.05
N VAL A 126 -18.20 13.48 10.37
CA VAL A 126 -17.67 14.72 10.98
C VAL A 126 -16.61 14.34 12.00
N LEU A 127 -15.50 15.09 12.04
CA LEU A 127 -14.45 14.91 13.04
C LEU A 127 -14.99 15.11 14.46
N PRO A 128 -14.65 14.23 15.41
CA PRO A 128 -14.97 14.43 16.83
C PRO A 128 -14.38 15.75 17.36
N THR A 129 -15.17 16.51 18.08
CA THR A 129 -14.77 17.82 18.62
C THR A 129 -14.08 17.73 19.98
N SER A 130 -14.08 16.55 20.60
CA SER A 130 -13.49 16.29 21.92
C SER A 130 -13.14 14.81 22.08
N GLY A 131 -12.31 14.50 23.07
CA GLY A 131 -11.82 13.14 23.32
C GLY A 131 -10.60 12.81 22.46
N ALA A 132 -9.74 11.92 22.95
CA ALA A 132 -8.58 11.44 22.19
C ALA A 132 -9.03 10.67 20.96
N THR A 133 -8.67 11.15 19.77
CA THR A 133 -9.11 10.60 18.48
C THR A 133 -7.92 10.30 17.59
N ILE A 134 -7.95 9.15 16.91
CA ILE A 134 -7.01 8.80 15.82
C ILE A 134 -7.80 8.64 14.52
N VAL A 135 -7.53 9.48 13.53
CA VAL A 135 -8.11 9.40 12.18
C VAL A 135 -7.19 8.54 11.32
N ALA A 136 -7.66 7.35 10.97
CA ALA A 136 -6.93 6.32 10.24
C ALA A 136 -7.72 5.80 9.02
N THR A 137 -8.47 6.70 8.37
CA THR A 137 -9.42 6.38 7.30
C THR A 137 -8.76 6.04 5.96
N GLY A 138 -7.44 6.19 5.88
CA GLY A 138 -6.67 5.86 4.68
C GLY A 138 -7.01 6.76 3.48
N PRO A 139 -6.70 6.29 2.27
CA PRO A 139 -6.83 7.10 1.05
C PRO A 139 -8.27 7.24 0.58
N LEU A 140 -9.16 6.33 0.97
CA LEU A 140 -10.56 6.27 0.54
C LEU A 140 -11.51 6.84 1.60
N THR A 141 -11.09 7.93 2.23
CA THR A 141 -11.88 8.68 3.23
C THR A 141 -13.21 9.16 2.61
N ALA A 142 -14.31 8.98 3.37
CA ALA A 142 -15.63 9.44 2.93
C ALA A 142 -15.62 10.95 2.62
N PRO A 143 -16.29 11.40 1.54
CA PRO A 143 -16.26 12.81 1.13
C PRO A 143 -16.67 13.79 2.24
N SER A 144 -17.72 13.48 2.98
CA SER A 144 -18.19 14.28 4.12
C SER A 144 -17.14 14.43 5.22
N LEU A 145 -16.44 13.35 5.56
CA LEU A 145 -15.33 13.40 6.51
C LEU A 145 -14.13 14.17 5.95
N ALA A 146 -13.82 14.02 4.67
CA ALA A 146 -12.76 14.78 4.01
C ALA A 146 -13.04 16.30 4.05
N GLU A 147 -14.29 16.71 3.84
CA GLU A 147 -14.73 18.11 4.01
C GLU A 147 -14.56 18.59 5.46
N SER A 148 -14.95 17.76 6.43
CA SER A 148 -14.77 18.07 7.85
C SER A 148 -13.29 18.20 8.25
N ILE A 149 -12.41 17.35 7.68
CA ILE A 149 -10.95 17.44 7.84
C ILE A 149 -10.45 18.75 7.24
N GLY A 150 -10.87 19.11 6.02
CA GLY A 150 -10.54 20.37 5.37
C GLY A 150 -10.89 21.58 6.22
N ALA A 151 -12.13 21.61 6.77
CA ALA A 151 -12.57 22.67 7.67
C ALA A 151 -11.73 22.77 8.95
N ALA A 152 -11.36 21.63 9.57
CA ALA A 152 -10.55 21.61 10.80
C ALA A 152 -9.08 21.98 10.54
N THR A 153 -8.52 21.63 9.41
CA THR A 153 -7.13 21.90 9.04
C THR A 153 -6.96 23.32 8.47
N GLY A 154 -8.01 23.89 7.89
CA GLY A 154 -7.97 25.14 7.15
C GLY A 154 -7.19 25.01 5.83
N ALA A 155 -7.07 23.81 5.30
CA ALA A 155 -6.39 23.50 4.06
C ALA A 155 -7.21 22.48 3.26
N ASP A 156 -7.20 22.65 1.93
CA ASP A 156 -7.80 21.65 1.05
C ASP A 156 -7.03 20.32 1.16
N ALA A 157 -7.78 19.22 1.13
CA ALA A 157 -7.16 17.90 1.06
C ALA A 157 -6.45 17.75 -0.29
N LEU A 158 -5.20 17.25 -0.23
CA LEU A 158 -4.46 16.90 -1.43
C LEU A 158 -4.99 15.57 -1.98
N ALA A 159 -4.80 15.35 -3.27
CA ALA A 159 -5.25 14.12 -3.92
C ALA A 159 -4.23 13.62 -4.94
N PHE A 160 -4.23 12.30 -5.14
CA PHE A 160 -3.51 11.64 -6.23
C PHE A 160 -4.34 10.45 -6.73
N PHE A 161 -4.04 9.96 -7.93
CA PHE A 161 -4.64 8.76 -8.46
C PHE A 161 -3.76 7.54 -8.20
N ASP A 162 -4.41 6.47 -7.78
CA ASP A 162 -3.85 5.13 -7.63
C ASP A 162 -4.63 4.16 -8.51
N ALA A 163 -3.93 3.24 -9.15
CA ALA A 163 -4.54 2.25 -10.00
C ALA A 163 -4.32 0.83 -9.46
N ILE A 164 -5.29 -0.05 -9.72
CA ILE A 164 -5.28 -1.45 -9.29
C ILE A 164 -4.94 -2.34 -10.48
N ALA A 165 -4.13 -3.37 -10.24
CA ALA A 165 -3.79 -4.38 -11.23
C ALA A 165 -4.81 -5.53 -11.26
N PRO A 166 -5.02 -6.18 -12.43
CA PRO A 166 -5.88 -7.35 -12.57
C PRO A 166 -5.36 -8.58 -11.84
N ILE A 167 -6.29 -9.49 -11.50
CA ILE A 167 -6.01 -10.83 -10.97
C ILE A 167 -6.57 -11.84 -11.95
N VAL A 168 -5.77 -12.85 -12.31
CA VAL A 168 -6.12 -13.94 -13.23
C VAL A 168 -6.24 -15.28 -12.51
N TYR A 169 -7.13 -16.15 -12.99
CA TYR A 169 -7.22 -17.53 -12.55
C TYR A 169 -6.06 -18.35 -13.10
N ARG A 170 -5.33 -19.06 -12.23
CA ARG A 170 -4.15 -19.87 -12.61
C ARG A 170 -4.45 -20.92 -13.67
N GLU A 171 -5.59 -21.59 -13.58
CA GLU A 171 -6.01 -22.65 -14.49
C GLU A 171 -6.22 -22.18 -15.93
N THR A 172 -6.35 -20.87 -16.15
CA THR A 172 -6.53 -20.26 -17.48
C THR A 172 -5.22 -19.73 -18.08
N ILE A 173 -4.09 -19.90 -17.36
CA ILE A 173 -2.76 -19.50 -17.80
C ILE A 173 -2.12 -20.69 -18.55
N ASP A 174 -1.66 -20.45 -19.76
CA ASP A 174 -0.94 -21.46 -20.55
C ASP A 174 0.48 -21.67 -20.00
N MET A 175 0.66 -22.76 -19.24
CA MET A 175 1.94 -23.10 -18.63
C MET A 175 2.91 -23.78 -19.61
N ASP A 176 2.50 -24.11 -20.85
CA ASP A 176 3.42 -24.57 -21.90
C ASP A 176 4.19 -23.37 -22.48
N VAL A 177 3.62 -22.17 -22.38
CA VAL A 177 4.21 -20.89 -22.79
C VAL A 177 4.90 -20.18 -21.61
N ALA A 178 4.25 -20.11 -20.46
CA ALA A 178 4.79 -19.50 -19.25
C ALA A 178 5.70 -20.47 -18.47
N TRP A 179 6.49 -19.93 -17.52
CA TRP A 179 7.28 -20.74 -16.59
C TRP A 179 7.36 -20.10 -15.22
N LEU A 180 7.65 -20.90 -14.20
CA LEU A 180 7.89 -20.46 -12.83
C LEU A 180 9.38 -20.12 -12.64
N ALA A 181 9.67 -18.90 -12.20
CA ALA A 181 11.01 -18.48 -11.78
C ALA A 181 10.92 -17.19 -10.93
N SER A 182 11.91 -17.01 -10.08
CA SER A 182 12.18 -15.70 -9.45
C SER A 182 13.40 -15.08 -10.10
N ARG A 183 13.44 -13.76 -10.14
CA ARG A 183 14.52 -13.00 -10.80
C ARG A 183 15.88 -13.30 -10.17
N TRP A 184 16.87 -13.68 -10.98
CA TRP A 184 18.21 -14.09 -10.54
C TRP A 184 18.20 -15.32 -9.62
N ASP A 185 17.19 -16.18 -9.74
CA ASP A 185 16.97 -17.35 -8.89
C ASP A 185 17.02 -17.06 -7.39
N LYS A 186 16.62 -15.82 -7.01
CA LYS A 186 16.57 -15.40 -5.61
C LYS A 186 15.32 -15.93 -4.94
N GLY A 187 15.50 -16.80 -3.96
CA GLY A 187 14.41 -17.45 -3.25
C GLY A 187 13.71 -18.53 -4.07
N GLU A 188 12.44 -18.78 -3.78
CA GLU A 188 11.64 -19.77 -4.49
C GLU A 188 11.24 -19.29 -5.89
N ALA A 189 10.98 -20.22 -6.80
CA ALA A 189 10.44 -19.94 -8.14
C ALA A 189 8.96 -19.56 -8.07
N ALA A 190 8.69 -18.37 -7.53
CA ALA A 190 7.37 -17.95 -7.05
C ALA A 190 6.53 -17.15 -8.06
N TYR A 191 7.14 -16.72 -9.19
CA TYR A 191 6.44 -15.92 -10.19
C TYR A 191 6.20 -16.74 -11.45
N ILE A 192 4.99 -16.66 -12.00
CA ILE A 192 4.72 -17.11 -13.37
C ILE A 192 5.19 -16.01 -14.31
N ASN A 193 6.02 -16.38 -15.30
CA ASN A 193 6.64 -15.46 -16.24
C ASN A 193 6.09 -15.70 -17.63
N CYS A 194 5.42 -14.71 -18.23
CA CYS A 194 4.85 -14.75 -19.58
C CYS A 194 5.79 -13.99 -20.52
N PRO A 195 6.51 -14.70 -21.45
CA PRO A 195 7.48 -14.08 -22.33
C PRO A 195 6.82 -13.40 -23.52
N MET A 196 7.48 -12.38 -24.06
CA MET A 196 7.08 -11.73 -25.30
C MET A 196 8.27 -11.58 -26.23
N THR A 197 8.05 -11.82 -27.54
CA THR A 197 8.99 -11.40 -28.60
C THR A 197 8.92 -9.88 -28.77
N LYS A 198 9.83 -9.34 -29.58
CA LYS A 198 9.83 -7.91 -29.90
C LYS A 198 8.54 -7.49 -30.62
N GLU A 199 8.10 -8.29 -31.57
CA GLU A 199 6.91 -8.03 -32.38
C GLU A 199 5.64 -8.04 -31.49
N GLN A 200 5.52 -9.03 -30.63
CA GLN A 200 4.42 -9.15 -29.68
C GLN A 200 4.40 -7.97 -28.69
N TYR A 201 5.56 -7.58 -28.17
CA TYR A 201 5.68 -6.43 -27.30
C TYR A 201 5.28 -5.13 -27.97
N LEU A 202 5.74 -4.87 -29.20
CA LEU A 202 5.40 -3.66 -29.93
C LEU A 202 3.90 -3.57 -30.24
N ALA A 203 3.29 -4.70 -30.62
CA ALA A 203 1.84 -4.78 -30.83
C ALA A 203 1.06 -4.54 -29.52
N PHE A 204 1.51 -5.13 -28.42
CA PHE A 204 0.93 -4.93 -27.08
C PHE A 204 1.07 -3.46 -26.62
N HIS A 205 2.27 -2.87 -26.78
CA HIS A 205 2.52 -1.46 -26.45
C HIS A 205 1.57 -0.53 -27.22
N GLN A 206 1.42 -0.74 -28.52
CA GLN A 206 0.49 0.04 -29.35
C GLN A 206 -0.95 -0.15 -28.90
N ALA A 207 -1.37 -1.37 -28.57
CA ALA A 207 -2.71 -1.66 -28.09
C ALA A 207 -3.02 -0.95 -26.75
N LEU A 208 -2.01 -0.80 -25.85
CA LEU A 208 -2.15 0.00 -24.63
C LEU A 208 -2.39 1.50 -24.93
N LEU A 209 -1.67 2.05 -25.93
CA LEU A 209 -1.83 3.44 -26.33
C LEU A 209 -3.21 3.71 -26.93
N ASP A 210 -3.69 2.80 -27.76
CA ASP A 210 -4.97 2.92 -28.49
C ASP A 210 -6.18 2.51 -27.63
N GLY A 211 -5.95 1.79 -26.54
CA GLY A 211 -7.00 1.27 -25.68
C GLY A 211 -7.87 2.37 -25.07
N GLU A 212 -9.17 2.13 -25.00
CA GLU A 212 -10.13 3.04 -24.43
C GLU A 212 -9.96 3.14 -22.90
N LYS A 213 -9.74 4.36 -22.41
CA LYS A 213 -9.44 4.66 -21.01
C LYS A 213 -10.67 5.23 -20.29
N THR A 214 -10.74 5.03 -18.99
CA THR A 214 -11.73 5.71 -18.13
C THR A 214 -11.48 7.21 -18.19
N ALA A 215 -12.52 7.98 -18.52
CA ALA A 215 -12.43 9.44 -18.59
C ALA A 215 -12.38 10.04 -17.18
N PHE A 216 -11.51 11.03 -17.00
CA PHE A 216 -11.52 11.87 -15.81
C PHE A 216 -12.64 12.90 -15.87
N LYS A 217 -13.18 13.24 -14.71
CA LYS A 217 -13.99 14.45 -14.54
C LYS A 217 -13.10 15.67 -14.75
N ASP A 218 -13.68 16.79 -15.19
CA ASP A 218 -12.89 17.99 -15.54
C ASP A 218 -11.99 18.47 -14.39
N TRP A 219 -12.46 18.39 -13.15
CA TRP A 219 -11.71 18.78 -11.96
C TRP A 219 -10.65 17.76 -11.50
N GLU A 220 -10.61 16.56 -12.11
CA GLU A 220 -9.64 15.50 -11.82
C GLU A 220 -8.43 15.54 -12.78
N LYS A 221 -8.51 16.28 -13.89
CA LYS A 221 -7.51 16.26 -14.97
C LYS A 221 -6.10 16.66 -14.52
N ASP A 222 -6.01 17.55 -13.53
CA ASP A 222 -4.74 18.05 -12.99
C ASP A 222 -4.23 17.24 -11.78
N THR A 223 -4.96 16.20 -11.37
CA THR A 223 -4.56 15.35 -10.24
C THR A 223 -3.43 14.40 -10.65
N PRO A 224 -2.26 14.43 -9.99
CA PRO A 224 -1.13 13.61 -10.37
C PRO A 224 -1.36 12.12 -10.06
N TYR A 225 -0.67 11.23 -10.81
CA TYR A 225 -0.54 9.83 -10.44
C TYR A 225 0.58 9.64 -9.41
N PHE A 226 0.38 8.70 -8.50
CA PHE A 226 1.50 8.20 -7.70
C PHE A 226 2.43 7.35 -8.58
N GLU A 227 3.73 7.67 -8.60
CA GLU A 227 4.72 7.00 -9.46
C GLU A 227 4.77 5.48 -9.25
N GLY A 228 4.61 4.99 -8.02
CA GLY A 228 4.64 3.56 -7.69
C GLY A 228 3.43 2.76 -8.16
N CYS A 229 2.29 3.42 -8.43
CA CYS A 229 1.04 2.81 -8.89
C CYS A 229 0.54 3.43 -10.20
N MET A 230 1.47 3.92 -11.01
CA MET A 230 1.16 4.51 -12.31
C MET A 230 0.53 3.49 -13.25
N PRO A 231 -0.57 3.83 -13.94
CA PRO A 231 -1.17 2.93 -14.92
C PRO A 231 -0.19 2.51 -16.02
N VAL A 232 -0.23 1.25 -16.41
CA VAL A 232 0.68 0.66 -17.41
C VAL A 232 0.63 1.38 -18.76
N GLU A 233 -0.55 1.85 -19.19
CA GLU A 233 -0.72 2.64 -20.41
C GLU A 233 -0.13 4.05 -20.29
N VAL A 234 -0.12 4.65 -19.10
CA VAL A 234 0.54 5.95 -18.85
C VAL A 234 2.07 5.78 -18.87
N MET A 235 2.57 4.65 -18.36
CA MET A 235 3.98 4.30 -18.51
C MET A 235 4.34 4.09 -19.99
N ALA A 236 3.48 3.44 -20.78
CA ALA A 236 3.67 3.24 -22.21
C ALA A 236 3.74 4.57 -22.99
N GLU A 237 2.94 5.57 -22.61
CA GLU A 237 2.96 6.93 -23.21
C GLU A 237 4.31 7.65 -23.03
N ARG A 238 5.10 7.28 -22.00
CA ARG A 238 6.43 7.87 -21.74
C ARG A 238 7.52 7.38 -22.71
N GLY A 239 7.27 6.33 -23.47
CA GLY A 239 8.17 5.81 -24.48
C GLY A 239 8.12 4.29 -24.64
N VAL A 240 8.47 3.84 -25.84
CA VAL A 240 8.37 2.43 -26.25
C VAL A 240 9.16 1.46 -25.37
N ASP A 241 10.26 1.87 -24.78
CA ASP A 241 11.07 1.02 -23.91
C ASP A 241 10.74 1.14 -22.41
N THR A 242 9.87 2.09 -22.02
CA THR A 242 9.59 2.37 -20.60
C THR A 242 9.14 1.12 -19.85
N LEU A 243 8.23 0.32 -20.42
CA LEU A 243 7.73 -0.91 -19.77
C LEU A 243 8.83 -1.98 -19.63
N ARG A 244 9.78 -2.04 -20.58
CA ARG A 244 10.90 -3.00 -20.55
C ARG A 244 11.97 -2.65 -19.51
N TYR A 245 12.05 -1.42 -19.08
CA TYR A 245 12.88 -0.98 -17.94
C TYR A 245 12.08 -0.94 -16.61
N GLY A 246 10.78 -1.10 -16.70
CA GLY A 246 9.81 -1.12 -15.60
C GLY A 246 9.20 -2.51 -15.35
N PRO A 247 7.86 -2.62 -15.39
CA PRO A 247 7.13 -3.84 -14.99
C PRO A 247 7.39 -5.04 -15.91
N MET A 248 7.77 -4.82 -17.17
CA MET A 248 8.03 -5.90 -18.14
C MET A 248 9.53 -6.18 -18.36
N LYS A 249 10.38 -5.83 -17.41
CA LYS A 249 11.83 -6.01 -17.49
C LYS A 249 12.19 -7.50 -17.59
N PRO A 250 12.94 -7.96 -18.61
CA PRO A 250 13.29 -9.36 -18.76
C PRO A 250 14.56 -9.79 -18.01
N VAL A 251 15.37 -8.83 -17.56
CA VAL A 251 16.71 -9.05 -16.98
C VAL A 251 16.63 -9.97 -15.75
N GLY A 252 17.45 -11.04 -15.74
CA GLY A 252 17.49 -12.02 -14.67
C GLY A 252 16.38 -13.08 -14.71
N LEU A 253 15.71 -13.24 -15.86
CA LEU A 253 14.68 -14.25 -16.11
C LEU A 253 15.02 -15.00 -17.40
N ASP A 254 15.74 -16.12 -17.29
CA ASP A 254 16.07 -16.97 -18.43
C ASP A 254 14.85 -17.82 -18.81
N ASP A 255 14.43 -17.75 -20.06
CA ASP A 255 13.41 -18.63 -20.61
C ASP A 255 14.00 -20.06 -20.77
N PRO A 256 13.47 -21.07 -20.06
CA PRO A 256 14.03 -22.41 -20.05
C PRO A 256 14.02 -23.09 -21.45
N ARG A 257 13.19 -22.60 -22.40
CA ARG A 257 13.09 -23.12 -23.75
C ARG A 257 14.18 -22.60 -24.65
N THR A 258 14.71 -21.42 -24.40
CA THR A 258 15.72 -20.75 -25.23
C THR A 258 17.05 -20.54 -24.54
N GLY A 259 17.10 -20.63 -23.21
CA GLY A 259 18.26 -20.30 -22.40
C GLY A 259 18.68 -18.83 -22.48
N ARG A 260 17.75 -17.94 -22.85
CA ARG A 260 18.00 -16.50 -23.01
C ARG A 260 16.87 -15.68 -22.43
N TRP A 261 17.15 -14.43 -22.12
CA TRP A 261 16.11 -13.47 -21.74
C TRP A 261 15.18 -13.20 -22.94
N PRO A 262 13.85 -13.24 -22.73
CA PRO A 262 12.90 -12.76 -23.72
C PRO A 262 13.08 -11.25 -23.98
N TYR A 263 12.40 -10.74 -25.00
CA TYR A 263 12.42 -9.29 -25.24
C TYR A 263 11.74 -8.52 -24.13
N ALA A 264 10.61 -9.02 -23.61
CA ALA A 264 9.91 -8.52 -22.45
C ALA A 264 9.24 -9.68 -21.68
N VAL A 265 8.91 -9.50 -20.42
CA VAL A 265 8.25 -10.52 -19.58
C VAL A 265 7.17 -9.86 -18.74
N VAL A 266 5.98 -10.43 -18.74
CA VAL A 266 4.94 -10.11 -17.76
C VAL A 266 5.05 -11.10 -16.60
N GLN A 267 5.13 -10.59 -15.37
CA GLN A 267 5.22 -11.41 -14.17
C GLN A 267 3.87 -11.45 -13.45
N LEU A 268 3.47 -12.66 -13.07
CA LEU A 268 2.29 -12.88 -12.25
C LEU A 268 2.73 -13.42 -10.89
N ARG A 269 2.19 -12.85 -9.81
CA ARG A 269 2.50 -13.25 -8.43
C ARG A 269 1.28 -13.89 -7.80
N GLN A 270 1.48 -14.97 -7.06
CA GLN A 270 0.43 -15.64 -6.30
C GLN A 270 -0.31 -14.66 -5.37
N ASP A 271 -1.64 -14.69 -5.39
CA ASP A 271 -2.51 -13.75 -4.68
C ASP A 271 -3.31 -14.40 -3.53
N ASN A 272 -3.37 -15.74 -3.47
CA ASN A 272 -4.04 -16.48 -2.40
C ASN A 272 -3.26 -17.74 -1.99
N ALA A 273 -3.53 -18.29 -0.80
CA ALA A 273 -2.84 -19.46 -0.27
C ALA A 273 -3.05 -20.73 -1.12
N LEU A 274 -4.20 -20.87 -1.77
CA LEU A 274 -4.50 -22.01 -2.64
C LEU A 274 -3.70 -22.02 -3.95
N GLY A 275 -3.04 -20.90 -4.30
CA GLY A 275 -2.31 -20.80 -5.57
C GLY A 275 -3.22 -20.81 -6.81
N THR A 276 -4.48 -20.45 -6.66
CA THR A 276 -5.47 -20.42 -7.74
C THR A 276 -5.61 -19.04 -8.39
N LEU A 277 -5.13 -17.98 -7.72
CA LEU A 277 -5.22 -16.60 -8.17
C LEU A 277 -3.83 -15.98 -8.30
N PHE A 278 -3.61 -15.22 -9.36
CA PHE A 278 -2.35 -14.56 -9.65
C PHE A 278 -2.54 -13.10 -10.05
N ASN A 279 -1.86 -12.19 -9.34
CA ASN A 279 -1.88 -10.75 -9.60
C ASN A 279 -0.87 -10.40 -10.71
N MET A 280 -1.28 -9.58 -11.69
CA MET A 280 -0.40 -9.05 -12.74
C MET A 280 0.50 -7.95 -12.18
N VAL A 281 1.77 -8.25 -11.94
CA VAL A 281 2.70 -7.34 -11.25
C VAL A 281 3.02 -6.11 -12.10
N GLY A 282 2.72 -4.92 -11.56
CA GLY A 282 2.98 -3.65 -12.25
C GLY A 282 2.02 -3.32 -13.39
N PHE A 283 0.86 -4.01 -13.45
CA PHE A 283 -0.17 -3.82 -14.48
C PHE A 283 -1.39 -3.07 -13.94
N GLN A 284 -1.19 -2.14 -13.03
CA GLN A 284 -2.20 -1.19 -12.65
C GLN A 284 -2.71 -0.47 -13.91
N THR A 285 -4.02 -0.24 -14.02
CA THR A 285 -4.59 0.29 -15.26
C THR A 285 -5.84 1.12 -15.05
N LYS A 286 -6.05 2.11 -15.92
CA LYS A 286 -7.29 2.88 -16.10
C LYS A 286 -8.03 2.53 -17.39
N LEU A 287 -7.59 1.50 -18.10
CA LEU A 287 -8.32 0.98 -19.26
C LEU A 287 -9.72 0.55 -18.85
N LYS A 288 -10.71 0.73 -19.74
CA LYS A 288 -12.04 0.17 -19.52
C LYS A 288 -11.98 -1.36 -19.45
N HIS A 289 -12.88 -1.99 -18.70
CA HIS A 289 -12.85 -3.44 -18.44
C HIS A 289 -12.78 -4.29 -19.71
N ALA A 290 -13.57 -3.94 -20.74
CA ALA A 290 -13.52 -4.66 -22.03
C ALA A 290 -12.16 -4.56 -22.73
N GLU A 291 -11.52 -3.40 -22.65
CA GLU A 291 -10.19 -3.17 -23.19
C GLU A 291 -9.11 -3.94 -22.43
N GLN A 292 -9.23 -4.01 -21.10
CA GLN A 292 -8.31 -4.82 -20.29
C GLN A 292 -8.33 -6.27 -20.75
N VAL A 293 -9.51 -6.89 -20.90
CA VAL A 293 -9.67 -8.26 -21.36
C VAL A 293 -9.08 -8.42 -22.76
N ARG A 294 -9.44 -7.53 -23.69
CA ARG A 294 -8.96 -7.56 -25.09
C ARG A 294 -7.43 -7.45 -25.18
N ILE A 295 -6.85 -6.49 -24.48
CA ILE A 295 -5.43 -6.15 -24.58
C ILE A 295 -4.59 -7.16 -23.80
N PHE A 296 -4.95 -7.52 -22.58
CA PHE A 296 -4.13 -8.43 -21.77
C PHE A 296 -4.18 -9.87 -22.30
N ARG A 297 -5.21 -10.26 -23.02
CA ARG A 297 -5.25 -11.54 -23.76
C ARG A 297 -4.35 -11.57 -25.02
N THR A 298 -3.71 -10.47 -25.39
CA THR A 298 -2.66 -10.50 -26.43
C THR A 298 -1.28 -10.89 -25.88
N ILE A 299 -1.15 -10.99 -24.55
CA ILE A 299 0.08 -11.46 -23.87
C ILE A 299 0.14 -12.97 -24.04
N PRO A 300 1.25 -13.53 -24.62
CA PRO A 300 1.45 -14.98 -24.67
C PRO A 300 1.27 -15.62 -23.28
N ALA A 301 0.68 -16.79 -23.26
CA ALA A 301 0.20 -17.51 -22.08
C ALA A 301 -1.10 -16.95 -21.44
N LEU A 302 -1.60 -15.78 -21.85
CA LEU A 302 -2.83 -15.20 -21.33
C LEU A 302 -3.97 -15.11 -22.36
N GLU A 303 -3.85 -15.74 -23.50
CA GLU A 303 -4.84 -15.68 -24.59
C GLU A 303 -6.24 -16.14 -24.14
N ASN A 304 -6.28 -17.12 -23.25
CA ASN A 304 -7.52 -17.65 -22.68
C ASN A 304 -7.74 -17.21 -21.21
N ALA A 305 -6.98 -16.22 -20.73
CA ALA A 305 -7.04 -15.82 -19.32
C ALA A 305 -8.44 -15.36 -18.92
N GLU A 306 -8.91 -15.87 -17.78
CA GLU A 306 -10.08 -15.38 -17.09
C GLU A 306 -9.63 -14.53 -15.89
N PHE A 307 -10.29 -13.38 -15.72
CA PHE A 307 -9.93 -12.41 -14.70
C PHE A 307 -10.86 -12.53 -13.51
N ALA A 308 -10.33 -12.92 -12.36
CA ALA A 308 -11.05 -12.90 -11.09
C ALA A 308 -11.38 -11.47 -10.66
N ARG A 309 -10.51 -10.52 -11.02
CA ARG A 309 -10.71 -9.08 -10.84
C ARG A 309 -10.03 -8.32 -11.97
N LEU A 310 -10.70 -7.30 -12.47
CA LEU A 310 -10.11 -6.33 -13.39
C LEU A 310 -9.53 -5.15 -12.62
N GLY A 311 -8.61 -4.44 -13.26
CA GLY A 311 -8.00 -3.24 -12.72
C GLY A 311 -8.98 -2.06 -12.69
N GLY A 312 -8.65 -1.05 -11.91
CA GLY A 312 -9.45 0.16 -11.76
C GLY A 312 -8.63 1.33 -11.25
N LEU A 313 -9.23 2.52 -11.28
CA LEU A 313 -8.61 3.74 -10.82
C LEU A 313 -9.35 4.27 -9.59
N HIS A 314 -8.60 4.67 -8.58
CA HIS A 314 -9.12 5.30 -7.36
C HIS A 314 -8.47 6.65 -7.14
N ARG A 315 -9.27 7.61 -6.67
CA ARG A 315 -8.77 8.88 -6.19
C ARG A 315 -8.49 8.76 -4.70
N ASN A 316 -7.25 8.95 -4.34
CA ASN A 316 -6.76 8.90 -2.96
C ASN A 316 -6.70 10.30 -2.38
N THR A 317 -7.05 10.41 -1.10
CA THR A 317 -7.03 11.67 -0.35
C THR A 317 -5.95 11.61 0.71
N PHE A 318 -5.17 12.67 0.86
CA PHE A 318 -4.20 12.82 1.95
C PHE A 318 -4.13 14.28 2.41
N ILE A 319 -3.52 14.52 3.58
CA ILE A 319 -3.33 15.85 4.15
C ILE A 319 -1.87 16.29 4.00
N ASN A 320 -1.63 17.59 4.01
CA ASN A 320 -0.25 18.14 4.03
C ASN A 320 0.33 18.01 5.45
N SER A 321 0.69 16.77 5.82
CA SER A 321 1.12 16.41 7.17
C SER A 321 2.32 17.20 7.69
N PRO A 322 3.38 17.52 6.90
CA PRO A 322 4.51 18.32 7.37
C PRO A 322 4.08 19.69 7.91
N GLN A 323 3.06 20.28 7.34
CA GLN A 323 2.51 21.57 7.78
C GLN A 323 1.55 21.41 8.96
N LEU A 324 0.74 20.36 8.94
CA LEU A 324 -0.43 20.23 9.81
C LEU A 324 -0.16 19.47 11.11
N LEU A 325 0.78 18.50 11.10
CA LEU A 325 1.03 17.62 12.24
C LEU A 325 2.27 18.01 13.02
N ASP A 326 2.25 17.73 14.32
CA ASP A 326 3.45 17.74 15.17
C ASP A 326 4.20 16.39 15.09
N GLY A 327 5.38 16.32 15.71
CA GLY A 327 6.23 15.11 15.72
C GLY A 327 5.62 13.89 16.41
N THR A 328 4.41 14.01 16.97
CA THR A 328 3.65 12.94 17.60
C THR A 328 2.32 12.67 16.89
N LEU A 329 2.23 13.12 15.62
CA LEU A 329 1.08 12.94 14.72
C LEU A 329 -0.19 13.69 15.13
N ARG A 330 -0.14 14.64 16.10
CA ARG A 330 -1.28 15.44 16.48
C ARG A 330 -1.50 16.58 15.48
N LEU A 331 -2.75 16.85 15.21
CA LEU A 331 -3.14 18.04 14.47
C LEU A 331 -2.81 19.30 15.32
N ARG A 332 -1.92 20.16 14.85
CA ARG A 332 -1.44 21.36 15.58
C ARG A 332 -2.58 22.25 16.08
N ARG A 333 -3.67 22.39 15.28
CA ARG A 333 -4.84 23.21 15.62
C ARG A 333 -5.85 22.51 16.54
N ALA A 334 -5.81 21.16 16.61
CA ALA A 334 -6.70 20.34 17.43
C ALA A 334 -5.92 19.18 18.04
N PRO A 335 -5.11 19.38 19.09
CA PRO A 335 -4.17 18.39 19.61
C PRO A 335 -4.79 17.10 20.17
N HIS A 336 -6.10 17.06 20.36
CA HIS A 336 -6.85 15.85 20.74
C HIS A 336 -7.02 14.88 19.55
N ILE A 337 -6.74 15.32 18.31
CA ILE A 337 -6.81 14.51 17.09
C ILE A 337 -5.41 14.17 16.60
N ARG A 338 -5.17 12.88 16.33
CA ARG A 338 -4.03 12.36 15.58
C ARG A 338 -4.47 11.85 14.23
N PHE A 339 -3.56 11.87 13.27
CA PHE A 339 -3.74 11.23 11.99
C PHE A 339 -2.75 10.07 11.84
N ALA A 340 -3.20 8.97 11.20
CA ALA A 340 -2.36 7.80 10.99
C ALA A 340 -2.63 7.12 9.64
N GLY A 341 -1.61 6.48 9.09
CA GLY A 341 -1.69 5.75 7.83
C GLY A 341 -1.61 6.65 6.60
N GLN A 342 -2.05 6.13 5.46
CA GLN A 342 -1.85 6.75 4.15
C GLN A 342 -2.45 8.15 4.02
N ILE A 343 -3.47 8.47 4.80
CA ILE A 343 -4.02 9.84 4.86
C ILE A 343 -2.98 10.88 5.29
N THR A 344 -1.90 10.47 5.96
CA THR A 344 -0.78 11.36 6.32
C THR A 344 0.21 11.57 5.19
N GLY A 345 0.03 10.94 4.02
CA GLY A 345 0.99 10.99 2.91
C GLY A 345 2.17 10.02 3.04
N CYS A 346 2.14 9.06 3.98
CA CYS A 346 2.96 7.87 3.83
C CYS A 346 2.33 6.95 2.79
N GLU A 347 3.12 6.36 1.91
CA GLU A 347 2.63 5.45 0.88
C GLU A 347 3.07 4.02 1.17
N GLY A 348 2.13 3.07 1.01
CA GLY A 348 2.35 1.64 1.21
C GLY A 348 1.64 1.07 2.43
N TYR A 349 1.38 -0.25 2.36
CA TYR A 349 0.64 -0.97 3.41
C TYR A 349 1.39 -0.99 4.75
N VAL A 350 2.68 -1.33 4.71
CA VAL A 350 3.50 -1.42 5.92
C VAL A 350 3.77 -0.04 6.51
N GLU A 351 3.98 0.99 5.68
CA GLU A 351 4.14 2.36 6.13
C GLU A 351 2.88 2.87 6.82
N SER A 352 1.71 2.55 6.25
CA SER A 352 0.43 2.91 6.86
C SER A 352 0.27 2.25 8.23
N ALA A 353 0.56 0.95 8.34
CA ALA A 353 0.53 0.24 9.61
C ALA A 353 1.56 0.80 10.62
N ALA A 354 2.77 1.12 10.17
CA ALA A 354 3.83 1.70 10.99
C ALA A 354 3.43 3.04 11.62
N ILE A 355 2.79 3.92 10.84
CA ILE A 355 2.27 5.19 11.39
C ILE A 355 1.09 4.93 12.33
N GLY A 356 0.27 3.90 12.08
CA GLY A 356 -0.76 3.43 13.00
C GLY A 356 -0.18 2.97 14.35
N LEU A 357 0.89 2.16 14.29
CA LEU A 357 1.64 1.69 15.46
C LEU A 357 2.13 2.86 16.31
N LEU A 358 2.76 3.85 15.68
CA LEU A 358 3.27 5.04 16.37
C LEU A 358 2.14 5.87 16.97
N ALA A 359 1.05 6.10 16.22
CA ALA A 359 -0.09 6.85 16.70
C ALA A 359 -0.73 6.20 17.95
N GLY A 360 -0.90 4.88 17.93
CA GLY A 360 -1.39 4.11 19.07
C GLY A 360 -0.49 4.23 20.29
N ARG A 361 0.82 4.05 20.11
CA ARG A 361 1.81 4.16 21.20
C ARG A 361 1.91 5.58 21.77
N PHE A 362 1.91 6.61 20.94
CA PHE A 362 1.88 8.00 21.41
C PHE A 362 0.61 8.30 22.20
N ALA A 363 -0.55 7.87 21.72
CA ALA A 363 -1.80 8.07 22.45
C ALA A 363 -1.81 7.32 23.80
N ALA A 364 -1.32 6.08 23.83
CA ALA A 364 -1.21 5.30 25.06
C ALA A 364 -0.26 5.95 26.08
N ALA A 365 0.91 6.42 25.63
CA ALA A 365 1.90 7.08 26.47
C ALA A 365 1.34 8.39 27.05
N GLU A 366 0.67 9.21 26.23
CA GLU A 366 0.03 10.45 26.67
C GLU A 366 -1.01 10.23 27.75
N LEU A 367 -1.92 9.25 27.55
CA LEU A 367 -2.97 8.95 28.51
C LEU A 367 -2.45 8.43 29.87
N ARG A 368 -1.25 7.86 29.86
CA ARG A 368 -0.54 7.41 31.07
C ARG A 368 0.35 8.51 31.69
N GLY A 369 0.37 9.71 31.12
CA GLY A 369 1.26 10.79 31.54
C GLY A 369 2.74 10.52 31.28
N GLY A 370 3.04 9.61 30.35
CA GLY A 370 4.40 9.25 29.91
C GLY A 370 4.98 10.23 28.91
N ALA A 371 6.29 10.14 28.68
CA ALA A 371 6.98 10.92 27.67
C ALA A 371 6.60 10.45 26.26
N LEU A 372 6.35 11.39 25.36
CA LEU A 372 6.14 11.14 23.94
C LEU A 372 7.50 11.21 23.22
N THR A 373 8.20 10.07 23.16
CA THR A 373 9.52 9.99 22.53
C THR A 373 9.39 9.41 21.13
N PRO A 374 9.61 10.20 20.05
CA PRO A 374 9.69 9.68 18.70
C PRO A 374 10.82 8.65 18.56
N PRO A 375 10.70 7.68 17.63
CA PRO A 375 11.79 6.78 17.30
C PRO A 375 13.03 7.56 16.81
N PRO A 376 14.26 7.04 17.04
CA PRO A 376 15.47 7.67 16.51
C PRO A 376 15.40 7.83 14.98
N PRO A 377 15.89 8.93 14.40
CA PRO A 377 15.83 9.19 12.96
C PRO A 377 16.63 8.20 12.11
N GLU A 378 17.52 7.44 12.72
CA GLU A 378 18.31 6.37 12.11
C GLU A 378 17.53 5.06 11.95
N THR A 379 16.32 4.98 12.50
CA THR A 379 15.40 3.84 12.30
C THR A 379 14.47 4.10 11.10
N ALA A 380 13.94 3.05 10.51
CA ALA A 380 12.96 3.18 9.42
C ALA A 380 11.68 3.88 9.90
N LEU A 381 11.22 3.56 11.12
CA LEU A 381 10.10 4.23 11.78
C LEU A 381 10.37 5.73 12.01
N GLY A 382 11.56 6.08 12.50
CA GLY A 382 11.95 7.47 12.76
C GLY A 382 12.13 8.27 11.48
N ALA A 383 12.76 7.70 10.46
CA ALA A 383 12.93 8.31 9.15
C ALA A 383 11.57 8.59 8.47
N LEU A 384 10.65 7.62 8.50
CA LEU A 384 9.30 7.78 7.97
C LEU A 384 8.50 8.85 8.75
N LEU A 385 8.51 8.78 10.07
CA LEU A 385 7.84 9.78 10.93
C LEU A 385 8.40 11.19 10.68
N GLY A 386 9.73 11.33 10.62
CA GLY A 386 10.40 12.59 10.34
C GLY A 386 9.96 13.19 9.01
N HIS A 387 9.87 12.37 7.96
CA HIS A 387 9.39 12.80 6.63
C HIS A 387 7.99 13.40 6.69
N ILE A 388 7.04 12.73 7.31
CA ILE A 388 5.63 13.16 7.34
C ILE A 388 5.33 14.26 8.39
N THR A 389 6.25 14.58 9.30
CA THR A 389 6.01 15.57 10.37
C THR A 389 6.89 16.82 10.30
N GLY A 390 7.54 17.07 9.17
CA GLY A 390 8.32 18.30 8.94
C GLY A 390 9.62 18.13 8.18
N GLY A 391 10.04 16.89 7.86
CA GLY A 391 11.25 16.63 7.07
C GLY A 391 11.05 16.86 5.57
N ALA A 392 9.82 16.85 5.09
CA ALA A 392 9.48 17.16 3.70
C ALA A 392 9.09 18.63 3.54
N ALA A 393 9.38 19.19 2.35
CA ALA A 393 8.92 20.53 2.01
C ALA A 393 7.40 20.52 1.77
N ALA A 394 6.67 21.36 2.52
CA ALA A 394 5.21 21.38 2.48
C ALA A 394 4.64 21.74 1.09
N GLU A 395 5.36 22.60 0.34
CA GLU A 395 4.94 23.08 -0.99
C GLU A 395 4.99 21.99 -2.06
N THR A 396 5.85 20.98 -1.88
CA THR A 396 6.06 19.88 -2.84
C THR A 396 5.74 18.53 -2.24
N TYR A 397 5.01 18.50 -1.13
CA TYR A 397 4.70 17.27 -0.41
C TYR A 397 3.92 16.29 -1.28
N GLN A 398 4.49 15.10 -1.43
CA GLN A 398 3.91 13.98 -2.16
C GLN A 398 3.98 12.71 -1.32
N PRO A 399 3.03 11.79 -1.47
CA PRO A 399 3.10 10.49 -0.84
C PRO A 399 4.42 9.78 -1.15
N MET A 400 5.01 9.14 -0.13
CA MET A 400 6.29 8.48 -0.28
C MET A 400 6.38 7.18 0.54
N ASN A 401 7.00 6.17 -0.08
CA ASN A 401 7.38 4.94 0.61
C ASN A 401 8.65 5.17 1.44
N VAL A 402 8.82 4.36 2.49
CA VAL A 402 10.09 4.31 3.21
C VAL A 402 11.23 3.91 2.27
N ASN A 403 12.31 4.66 2.30
CA ASN A 403 13.51 4.41 1.50
C ASN A 403 14.73 5.02 2.22
N PHE A 404 15.92 4.56 1.90
CA PHE A 404 17.14 5.04 2.57
C PHE A 404 17.45 6.52 2.35
N GLY A 405 16.81 7.18 1.38
CA GLY A 405 16.93 8.64 1.19
C GLY A 405 16.26 9.47 2.29
N LEU A 406 15.40 8.85 3.10
CA LEU A 406 14.73 9.50 4.25
C LEU A 406 15.60 9.48 5.53
N PHE A 407 16.63 8.63 5.56
CA PHE A 407 17.50 8.48 6.73
C PHE A 407 18.53 9.62 6.79
N PRO A 408 19.00 9.97 8.00
CA PRO A 408 20.06 10.95 8.15
C PRO A 408 21.35 10.50 7.43
N PRO A 409 22.18 11.42 6.94
CA PRO A 409 23.45 11.08 6.32
C PRO A 409 24.36 10.32 7.31
N VAL A 410 25.02 9.26 6.83
CA VAL A 410 26.03 8.55 7.63
C VAL A 410 27.29 9.40 7.71
N GLU A 411 27.72 9.75 8.92
CA GLU A 411 28.93 10.55 9.12
C GLU A 411 30.16 9.87 8.52
N GLY A 412 31.00 10.63 7.82
CA GLY A 412 32.27 10.18 7.25
C GLY A 412 32.19 9.42 5.94
N ARG A 413 31.01 9.21 5.34
CA ARG A 413 30.84 8.58 4.02
C ARG A 413 30.29 9.56 2.99
N SER A 414 30.90 9.59 1.79
CA SER A 414 30.33 10.36 0.68
C SER A 414 29.09 9.64 0.12
N MET A 415 28.01 10.39 -0.14
CA MET A 415 26.78 9.87 -0.77
C MET A 415 27.00 9.09 -2.08
N LYS A 416 28.17 9.25 -2.74
CA LYS A 416 28.57 8.47 -3.92
C LYS A 416 28.99 7.03 -3.60
N ALA A 417 29.50 6.77 -2.39
CA ALA A 417 29.91 5.43 -1.98
C ALA A 417 28.69 4.56 -1.62
N ASP A 418 27.63 5.17 -1.09
CA ASP A 418 26.43 4.46 -0.66
C ASP A 418 25.52 4.06 -1.85
N ARG A 419 25.56 4.80 -2.97
CA ARG A 419 24.84 4.43 -4.20
C ARG A 419 25.37 3.18 -4.92
N LYS A 420 26.56 2.70 -4.59
CA LYS A 420 27.14 1.46 -5.15
C LYS A 420 26.85 0.22 -4.32
N ARG A 421 26.26 0.38 -3.12
CA ARG A 421 25.83 -0.72 -2.23
C ARG A 421 24.32 -0.86 -2.12
N LEU A 422 23.57 0.04 -2.73
CA LEU A 422 22.15 -0.07 -3.05
C LEU A 422 22.02 -0.59 -4.48
#